data_13c81eb8cfd094cc657eea8108781ac7
#
_entry.id   13c81eb8cfd094cc657eea8108781ac7
#
_cell.length_a   1.000
_cell.length_b   1.000
_cell.length_c   1.000
_cell.angle_alpha   90.00
_cell.angle_beta   90.00
_cell.angle_gamma   90.00
#
_symmetry.space_group_name_H-M   'P 1'
#
loop_
_entity.id
_entity.type
_entity.pdbx_description
1 polymer ?
#
loop_
_entity_poly.entity_id
_entity_poly.type
_entity_poly.pdbx_seq_one_letter_code
_entity_poly.pdbx_strand_id
1 'polypeptide(L)'
;NRKIEVLGPPPTSGTRDAFAELALEGGCKQIDWIANISRQSKSASKSGNAALSSKLKNQFKSVCHTVREDGNFIEAGENDNLIVQKLNANPNALGIFGFSFLDQNSDTIQGAKIDSYEPTFDSIAEGSYPVSRPLYFYVKKAHIGVVPGITEYLAEFTSNKAFGEEGYLTEKGMIPLNDELRKSVKTDVKALKNVSL
;
A
#
# COMPACT_ATOMS: atom_id res chain seq x y z
N ASN A 1 16.27 -21.65 -18.92
CA ASN A 1 14.89 -21.48 -18.46
C ASN A 1 14.85 -21.79 -16.96
N ARG A 2 14.64 -20.80 -16.12
CA ARG A 2 14.57 -20.96 -14.66
C ARG A 2 13.14 -20.69 -14.22
N LYS A 3 12.64 -21.48 -13.26
CA LYS A 3 11.37 -21.21 -12.60
C LYS A 3 11.55 -19.95 -11.73
N ILE A 4 10.68 -18.97 -11.87
CA ILE A 4 10.61 -17.81 -10.99
C ILE A 4 9.54 -18.10 -9.95
N GLU A 5 9.93 -18.08 -8.69
CA GLU A 5 9.01 -18.17 -7.56
C GLU A 5 8.75 -16.77 -7.01
N VAL A 6 7.49 -16.46 -6.72
CA VAL A 6 7.07 -15.20 -6.10
C VAL A 6 6.51 -15.50 -4.72
N LEU A 7 7.14 -14.96 -3.72
CA LEU A 7 6.73 -15.07 -2.32
C LEU A 7 5.92 -13.83 -1.94
N GLY A 8 4.69 -13.99 -1.55
CA GLY A 8 3.84 -12.86 -1.21
C GLY A 8 2.94 -13.13 -0.01
N PRO A 9 2.35 -12.07 0.55
CA PRO A 9 1.43 -12.20 1.66
C PRO A 9 0.09 -12.80 1.23
N PRO A 10 -0.68 -13.38 2.18
CA PRO A 10 -1.99 -13.97 1.92
C PRO A 10 -3.04 -12.91 1.56
N PRO A 11 -4.23 -13.31 1.07
CA PRO A 11 -5.31 -12.38 0.70
C PRO A 11 -5.82 -11.48 1.83
N THR A 12 -5.58 -11.84 3.08
CA THR A 12 -5.94 -11.06 4.28
C THR A 12 -5.01 -9.88 4.56
N SER A 13 -3.87 -9.81 3.87
CA SER A 13 -2.84 -8.79 4.08
C SER A 13 -3.13 -7.49 3.30
N GLY A 14 -2.99 -6.35 3.97
CA GLY A 14 -3.03 -5.04 3.31
C GLY A 14 -1.90 -4.82 2.29
N THR A 15 -0.76 -5.49 2.44
CA THR A 15 0.33 -5.50 1.45
C THR A 15 -0.11 -6.23 0.17
N ARG A 16 -0.90 -7.31 0.29
CA ARG A 16 -1.49 -7.98 -0.87
C ARG A 16 -2.46 -7.08 -1.62
N ASP A 17 -3.31 -6.34 -0.90
CA ASP A 17 -4.23 -5.38 -1.50
C ASP A 17 -3.46 -4.26 -2.21
N ALA A 18 -2.41 -3.72 -1.59
CA ALA A 18 -1.55 -2.71 -2.21
C ALA A 18 -0.90 -3.21 -3.49
N PHE A 19 -0.37 -4.43 -3.49
CA PHE A 19 0.20 -5.05 -4.68
C PHE A 19 -0.83 -5.21 -5.80
N ALA A 20 -2.04 -5.69 -5.46
CA ALA A 20 -3.11 -5.83 -6.43
C ALA A 20 -3.52 -4.49 -7.04
N GLU A 21 -3.67 -3.44 -6.23
CA GLU A 21 -4.11 -2.12 -6.68
C GLU A 21 -3.03 -1.37 -7.48
N LEU A 22 -1.78 -1.39 -7.02
CA LEU A 22 -0.71 -0.59 -7.60
C LEU A 22 -0.02 -1.31 -8.77
N ALA A 23 0.37 -2.57 -8.59
CA ALA A 23 1.10 -3.31 -9.61
C ALA A 23 0.17 -4.02 -10.59
N LEU A 24 -0.76 -4.87 -10.11
CA LEU A 24 -1.60 -5.68 -11.00
C LEU A 24 -2.62 -4.84 -11.76
N GLU A 25 -3.36 -3.93 -11.11
CA GLU A 25 -4.28 -3.01 -11.82
C GLU A 25 -3.52 -2.05 -12.73
N GLY A 26 -2.32 -1.61 -12.33
CA GLY A 26 -1.44 -0.79 -13.16
C GLY A 26 -1.13 -1.48 -14.49
N GLY A 27 -0.68 -2.73 -14.44
CA GLY A 27 -0.43 -3.56 -15.63
C GLY A 27 -1.70 -3.85 -16.44
N CYS A 28 -2.81 -4.18 -15.78
CA CYS A 28 -4.12 -4.39 -16.42
C CYS A 28 -4.56 -3.20 -17.27
N LYS A 29 -4.33 -1.99 -16.79
CA LYS A 29 -4.71 -0.75 -17.51
C LYS A 29 -3.91 -0.50 -18.80
N GLN A 30 -2.79 -1.21 -18.99
CA GLN A 30 -2.03 -1.18 -20.23
C GLN A 30 -2.65 -2.09 -21.33
N ILE A 31 -3.62 -2.93 -20.97
CA ILE A 31 -4.30 -3.84 -21.89
C ILE A 31 -5.65 -3.24 -22.26
N ASP A 32 -5.83 -2.84 -23.53
CA ASP A 32 -6.96 -2.02 -24.00
C ASP A 32 -8.34 -2.54 -23.61
N TRP A 33 -8.61 -3.82 -23.80
CA TRP A 33 -9.92 -4.38 -23.48
C TRP A 33 -10.22 -4.38 -21.98
N ILE A 34 -9.19 -4.57 -21.13
CA ILE A 34 -9.34 -4.51 -19.67
C ILE A 34 -9.49 -3.05 -19.22
N ALA A 35 -8.68 -2.15 -19.75
CA ALA A 35 -8.80 -0.72 -19.49
C ALA A 35 -10.19 -0.19 -19.85
N ASN A 36 -10.79 -0.72 -20.92
CA ASN A 36 -12.14 -0.34 -21.33
C ASN A 36 -13.21 -0.73 -20.30
N ILE A 37 -13.09 -1.90 -19.64
CA ILE A 37 -13.99 -2.29 -18.53
C ILE A 37 -13.94 -1.26 -17.40
N SER A 38 -12.73 -0.83 -17.02
CA SER A 38 -12.55 0.20 -15.99
C SER A 38 -13.16 1.55 -16.40
N ARG A 39 -12.95 1.98 -17.65
CA ARG A 39 -13.55 3.22 -18.19
C ARG A 39 -15.07 3.18 -18.17
N GLN A 40 -15.66 2.07 -18.61
CA GLN A 40 -17.12 1.87 -18.61
C GLN A 40 -17.69 1.86 -17.18
N SER A 41 -17.00 1.24 -16.21
CA SER A 41 -17.41 1.28 -14.80
C SER A 41 -17.49 2.72 -14.28
N LYS A 42 -16.45 3.54 -14.55
CA LYS A 42 -16.42 4.95 -14.15
C LYS A 42 -17.53 5.77 -14.83
N SER A 43 -17.79 5.52 -16.12
CA SER A 43 -18.87 6.18 -16.88
C SER A 43 -20.23 5.83 -16.29
N ALA A 44 -20.49 4.56 -15.98
CA ALA A 44 -21.72 4.10 -15.34
C ALA A 44 -21.92 4.74 -13.96
N SER A 45 -20.86 4.88 -13.17
CA SER A 45 -20.91 5.60 -11.88
C SER A 45 -21.31 7.06 -12.06
N LYS A 46 -20.69 7.76 -13.00
CA LYS A 46 -21.00 9.17 -13.30
C LYS A 46 -22.44 9.39 -13.81
N SER A 47 -23.00 8.42 -14.53
CA SER A 47 -24.39 8.46 -14.99
C SER A 47 -25.42 7.99 -13.94
N GLY A 48 -25.00 7.70 -12.71
CA GLY A 48 -25.88 7.25 -11.64
C GLY A 48 -26.28 5.77 -11.73
N ASN A 49 -25.74 5.00 -12.68
CA ASN A 49 -26.02 3.57 -12.79
C ASN A 49 -25.09 2.75 -11.89
N ALA A 50 -25.39 2.75 -10.60
CA ALA A 50 -24.60 2.08 -9.58
C ALA A 50 -24.50 0.55 -9.79
N ALA A 51 -25.58 -0.09 -10.26
CA ALA A 51 -25.60 -1.53 -10.50
C ALA A 51 -24.64 -1.94 -11.62
N LEU A 52 -24.66 -1.24 -12.75
CA LEU A 52 -23.73 -1.48 -13.85
C LEU A 52 -22.28 -1.15 -13.45
N SER A 53 -22.08 -0.05 -12.74
CA SER A 53 -20.75 0.33 -12.23
C SER A 53 -20.16 -0.75 -11.34
N SER A 54 -20.93 -1.27 -10.37
CA SER A 54 -20.49 -2.34 -9.48
C SER A 54 -20.20 -3.64 -10.24
N LYS A 55 -21.05 -4.03 -11.19
CA LYS A 55 -20.82 -5.21 -12.02
C LYS A 55 -19.49 -5.13 -12.78
N LEU A 56 -19.26 -4.00 -13.46
CA LEU A 56 -18.03 -3.79 -14.25
C LEU A 56 -16.79 -3.68 -13.36
N LYS A 57 -16.91 -3.05 -12.18
CA LYS A 57 -15.82 -3.00 -11.18
C LYS A 57 -15.44 -4.40 -10.70
N ASN A 58 -16.42 -5.24 -10.39
CA ASN A 58 -16.17 -6.62 -9.98
C ASN A 58 -15.55 -7.44 -11.12
N GLN A 59 -16.01 -7.27 -12.36
CA GLN A 59 -15.40 -7.91 -13.53
C GLN A 59 -13.94 -7.47 -13.72
N PHE A 60 -13.63 -6.20 -13.59
CA PHE A 60 -12.26 -5.69 -13.66
C PHE A 60 -11.39 -6.29 -12.55
N LYS A 61 -11.87 -6.29 -11.31
CA LYS A 61 -11.16 -6.87 -10.18
C LYS A 61 -10.93 -8.38 -10.33
N SER A 62 -11.92 -9.13 -10.80
CA SER A 62 -11.76 -10.58 -11.00
C SER A 62 -10.69 -10.94 -12.03
N VAL A 63 -10.44 -10.06 -13.00
CA VAL A 63 -9.35 -10.25 -13.98
C VAL A 63 -8.01 -9.80 -13.39
N CYS A 64 -7.98 -8.62 -12.75
CA CYS A 64 -6.73 -7.95 -12.38
C CYS A 64 -6.18 -8.37 -11.01
N HIS A 65 -7.02 -8.80 -10.07
CA HIS A 65 -6.56 -9.22 -8.73
C HIS A 65 -6.31 -10.73 -8.62
N THR A 66 -6.64 -11.50 -9.68
CA THR A 66 -6.37 -12.94 -9.67
C THR A 66 -4.88 -13.18 -9.81
N VAL A 67 -4.33 -13.86 -8.83
CA VAL A 67 -2.95 -14.31 -8.83
C VAL A 67 -2.95 -15.79 -9.29
N ARG A 68 -1.90 -16.17 -10.00
CA ARG A 68 -1.75 -17.53 -10.52
C ARG A 68 -1.65 -18.57 -9.39
N GLU A 69 -2.30 -19.72 -9.60
CA GLU A 69 -2.39 -20.80 -8.62
C GLU A 69 -1.58 -22.06 -9.03
N ASP A 70 -0.70 -21.92 -9.99
CA ASP A 70 0.14 -23.03 -10.53
C ASP A 70 1.41 -23.32 -9.70
N GLY A 71 1.47 -22.77 -8.48
CA GLY A 71 2.58 -22.96 -7.55
C GLY A 71 3.80 -22.09 -7.82
N ASN A 72 3.71 -21.10 -8.71
CA ASN A 72 4.79 -20.10 -8.88
C ASN A 72 4.60 -18.89 -7.97
N PHE A 73 3.37 -18.59 -7.57
CA PHE A 73 3.10 -17.65 -6.47
C PHE A 73 2.85 -18.48 -5.20
N ILE A 74 3.60 -18.17 -4.16
CA ILE A 74 3.58 -18.89 -2.89
C ILE A 74 3.12 -17.91 -1.79
N GLU A 75 2.03 -18.23 -1.13
CA GLU A 75 1.60 -17.47 0.04
C GLU A 75 2.53 -17.83 1.21
N ALA A 76 3.31 -16.84 1.65
CA ALA A 76 4.38 -17.04 2.63
C ALA A 76 3.97 -16.65 4.07
N GLY A 77 2.67 -16.40 4.31
CA GLY A 77 2.14 -15.96 5.60
C GLY A 77 2.09 -14.43 5.73
N GLU A 78 1.50 -13.95 6.82
CA GLU A 78 1.33 -12.52 7.11
C GLU A 78 2.60 -11.87 7.69
N ASN A 79 3.56 -12.66 8.14
CA ASN A 79 4.80 -12.17 8.71
C ASN A 79 5.85 -11.99 7.62
N ASP A 80 6.13 -10.75 7.25
CA ASP A 80 7.09 -10.40 6.20
C ASP A 80 8.51 -10.92 6.49
N ASN A 81 8.89 -11.14 7.75
CA ASN A 81 10.16 -11.79 8.09
C ASN A 81 10.30 -13.19 7.49
N LEU A 82 9.19 -13.93 7.34
CA LEU A 82 9.23 -15.26 6.71
C LEU A 82 9.54 -15.14 5.21
N ILE A 83 9.08 -14.07 4.55
CA ILE A 83 9.39 -13.80 3.14
C ILE A 83 10.89 -13.50 3.02
N VAL A 84 11.44 -12.64 3.89
CA VAL A 84 12.87 -12.30 3.90
C VAL A 84 13.73 -13.57 4.11
N GLN A 85 13.39 -14.41 5.08
CA GLN A 85 14.11 -15.65 5.32
C GLN A 85 14.10 -16.60 4.10
N LYS A 86 12.95 -16.72 3.42
CA LYS A 86 12.82 -17.53 2.22
C LYS A 86 13.62 -16.96 1.04
N LEU A 87 13.67 -15.63 0.88
CA LEU A 87 14.50 -14.98 -0.13
C LEU A 87 15.98 -15.24 0.09
N ASN A 88 16.46 -15.17 1.34
CA ASN A 88 17.84 -15.49 1.69
C ASN A 88 18.19 -16.95 1.38
N ALA A 89 17.22 -17.85 1.53
CA ALA A 89 17.41 -19.27 1.19
C ALA A 89 17.28 -19.57 -0.34
N ASN A 90 16.57 -18.73 -1.09
CA ASN A 90 16.36 -18.90 -2.52
C ASN A 90 16.61 -17.57 -3.30
N PRO A 91 17.85 -17.33 -3.73
CA PRO A 91 18.23 -16.10 -4.43
C PRO A 91 17.58 -15.93 -5.82
N ASN A 92 16.84 -16.93 -6.32
CA ASN A 92 16.10 -16.86 -7.57
C ASN A 92 14.61 -16.54 -7.38
N ALA A 93 14.16 -16.30 -6.15
CA ALA A 93 12.80 -15.91 -5.84
C ALA A 93 12.63 -14.37 -5.83
N LEU A 94 11.39 -13.92 -6.00
CA LEU A 94 10.96 -12.54 -5.78
C LEU A 94 10.08 -12.49 -4.53
N GLY A 95 10.17 -11.42 -3.75
CA GLY A 95 9.36 -11.20 -2.55
C GLY A 95 8.49 -9.95 -2.65
N ILE A 96 7.28 -10.00 -2.10
CA ILE A 96 6.36 -8.88 -1.99
C ILE A 96 6.09 -8.63 -0.51
N PHE A 97 6.56 -7.51 0.01
CA PHE A 97 6.46 -7.14 1.43
C PHE A 97 6.69 -5.62 1.62
N GLY A 98 6.50 -5.13 2.83
CA GLY A 98 6.62 -3.71 3.15
C GLY A 98 8.06 -3.20 3.10
N PHE A 99 8.25 -1.94 2.69
CA PHE A 99 9.57 -1.30 2.55
C PHE A 99 10.42 -1.37 3.84
N SER A 100 9.80 -1.27 5.01
CA SER A 100 10.53 -1.36 6.29
C SER A 100 11.34 -2.65 6.46
N PHE A 101 10.87 -3.75 5.90
CA PHE A 101 11.60 -5.03 5.93
C PHE A 101 12.73 -5.08 4.90
N LEU A 102 12.58 -4.39 3.76
CA LEU A 102 13.68 -4.22 2.81
C LEU A 102 14.79 -3.39 3.42
N ASP A 103 14.45 -2.26 4.03
CA ASP A 103 15.40 -1.35 4.65
C ASP A 103 16.21 -2.02 5.77
N GLN A 104 15.52 -2.76 6.65
CA GLN A 104 16.16 -3.49 7.76
C GLN A 104 17.02 -4.69 7.32
N ASN A 105 16.92 -5.14 6.08
CA ASN A 105 17.64 -6.31 5.54
C ASN A 105 18.38 -5.98 4.23
N SER A 106 18.69 -4.71 4.01
CA SER A 106 19.33 -4.22 2.78
C SER A 106 20.75 -4.77 2.53
N ASP A 107 21.34 -5.39 3.53
CA ASP A 107 22.62 -6.11 3.45
C ASP A 107 22.50 -7.51 2.78
N THR A 108 21.29 -8.11 2.79
CA THR A 108 21.07 -9.49 2.31
C THR A 108 20.08 -9.58 1.14
N ILE A 109 19.20 -8.60 0.98
CA ILE A 109 18.20 -8.55 -0.08
C ILE A 109 18.23 -7.22 -0.81
N GLN A 110 17.80 -7.20 -2.07
CA GLN A 110 17.80 -6.02 -2.91
C GLN A 110 16.37 -5.68 -3.38
N GLY A 111 16.02 -4.40 -3.33
CA GLY A 111 14.77 -3.90 -3.88
C GLY A 111 14.77 -3.86 -5.41
N ALA A 112 13.67 -4.29 -6.03
CA ALA A 112 13.52 -4.24 -7.47
C ALA A 112 13.22 -2.80 -7.94
N LYS A 113 13.88 -2.38 -9.02
CA LYS A 113 13.51 -1.15 -9.72
C LYS A 113 12.18 -1.33 -10.45
N ILE A 114 11.30 -0.35 -10.32
CA ILE A 114 10.04 -0.26 -11.06
C ILE A 114 10.06 1.04 -11.86
N ASP A 115 9.83 0.97 -13.15
CA ASP A 115 9.92 2.13 -14.07
C ASP A 115 11.21 2.95 -13.90
N SER A 116 12.35 2.25 -13.67
CA SER A 116 13.68 2.79 -13.42
C SER A 116 13.89 3.44 -12.05
N TYR A 117 12.91 3.52 -11.18
CA TYR A 117 13.05 4.01 -9.81
C TYR A 117 13.39 2.86 -8.85
N GLU A 118 14.34 3.10 -7.97
CA GLU A 118 14.69 2.21 -6.85
C GLU A 118 13.76 2.47 -5.67
N PRO A 119 13.40 1.45 -4.87
CA PRO A 119 12.67 1.63 -3.63
C PRO A 119 13.62 2.15 -2.53
N THR A 120 13.87 3.45 -2.56
CA THR A 120 14.62 4.16 -1.53
C THR A 120 13.69 5.00 -0.66
N PHE A 121 14.17 5.41 0.52
CA PHE A 121 13.43 6.32 1.39
C PHE A 121 12.96 7.57 0.61
N ASP A 122 13.89 8.22 -0.09
CA ASP A 122 13.60 9.47 -0.83
C ASP A 122 12.60 9.25 -1.96
N SER A 123 12.79 8.22 -2.79
CA SER A 123 11.90 7.94 -3.92
C SER A 123 10.47 7.59 -3.49
N ILE A 124 10.31 7.00 -2.31
CA ILE A 124 8.99 6.70 -1.71
C ILE A 124 8.40 7.96 -1.08
N ALA A 125 9.20 8.74 -0.34
CA ALA A 125 8.75 9.99 0.29
C ALA A 125 8.29 11.03 -0.74
N GLU A 126 8.98 11.11 -1.88
CA GLU A 126 8.65 11.99 -3.02
C GLU A 126 7.51 11.44 -3.89
N GLY A 127 7.14 10.16 -3.73
CA GLY A 127 6.13 9.48 -4.54
C GLY A 127 6.61 9.13 -5.96
N SER A 128 7.91 9.15 -6.23
CA SER A 128 8.49 8.76 -7.53
C SER A 128 8.56 7.24 -7.71
N TYR A 129 8.65 6.46 -6.63
CA TYR A 129 8.54 5.00 -6.70
C TYR A 129 7.08 4.57 -6.93
N PRO A 130 6.74 3.95 -8.09
CA PRO A 130 5.34 3.79 -8.50
C PRO A 130 4.51 2.87 -7.62
N VAL A 131 5.15 1.96 -6.89
CA VAL A 131 4.49 0.99 -6.00
C VAL A 131 4.59 1.48 -4.56
N SER A 132 4.17 2.72 -4.33
CA SER A 132 4.08 3.32 -3.01
C SER A 132 2.70 3.94 -2.78
N ARG A 133 2.25 3.95 -1.53
CA ARG A 133 0.99 4.60 -1.14
C ARG A 133 1.08 5.13 0.29
N PRO A 134 0.36 6.21 0.60
CA PRO A 134 0.27 6.69 1.98
C PRO A 134 -0.48 5.70 2.86
N LEU A 135 -0.11 5.64 4.14
CA LEU A 135 -0.88 4.99 5.19
C LEU A 135 -1.91 5.96 5.75
N TYR A 136 -3.11 5.47 6.02
CA TYR A 136 -4.19 6.26 6.58
C TYR A 136 -4.58 5.74 7.95
N PHE A 137 -4.78 6.66 8.87
CA PHE A 137 -5.33 6.41 10.19
C PHE A 137 -6.73 7.05 10.26
N TYR A 138 -7.75 6.25 10.56
CA TYR A 138 -9.13 6.71 10.60
C TYR A 138 -9.66 6.73 12.03
N VAL A 139 -10.29 7.84 12.41
CA VAL A 139 -10.92 8.01 13.72
C VAL A 139 -12.41 8.29 13.55
N LYS A 140 -13.24 7.56 14.28
CA LYS A 140 -14.67 7.81 14.30
C LYS A 140 -14.95 9.06 15.15
N LYS A 141 -15.28 10.17 14.51
CA LYS A 141 -15.49 11.48 15.14
C LYS A 141 -16.51 11.42 16.31
N ALA A 142 -17.56 10.61 16.18
CA ALA A 142 -18.57 10.44 17.23
C ALA A 142 -18.02 9.80 18.53
N HIS A 143 -16.82 9.23 18.51
CA HIS A 143 -16.18 8.67 19.70
C HIS A 143 -15.30 9.68 20.46
N ILE A 144 -14.98 10.82 19.83
CA ILE A 144 -14.16 11.85 20.45
C ILE A 144 -14.96 12.52 21.59
N GLY A 145 -14.36 12.56 22.77
CA GLY A 145 -15.04 13.04 24.00
C GLY A 145 -15.95 12.00 24.67
N VAL A 146 -16.19 10.85 24.04
CA VAL A 146 -16.96 9.72 24.62
C VAL A 146 -16.01 8.62 25.07
N VAL A 147 -15.05 8.25 24.22
CA VAL A 147 -14.02 7.26 24.56
C VAL A 147 -12.79 8.00 25.06
N PRO A 148 -12.36 7.74 26.30
CA PRO A 148 -11.17 8.37 26.88
C PRO A 148 -9.90 8.07 26.05
N GLY A 149 -9.00 9.03 25.95
CA GLY A 149 -7.69 8.86 25.34
C GLY A 149 -7.63 9.07 23.81
N ILE A 150 -8.76 9.19 23.10
CA ILE A 150 -8.73 9.38 21.63
C ILE A 150 -8.08 10.74 21.28
N THR A 151 -8.43 11.78 22.00
CA THR A 151 -7.86 13.13 21.74
C THR A 151 -6.36 13.16 21.98
N GLU A 152 -5.93 12.56 23.07
CA GLU A 152 -4.52 12.45 23.46
C GLU A 152 -3.75 11.59 22.47
N TYR A 153 -4.34 10.47 22.03
CA TYR A 153 -3.76 9.61 21.01
C TYR A 153 -3.58 10.35 19.67
N LEU A 154 -4.59 11.10 19.23
CA LEU A 154 -4.51 11.91 18.01
C LEU A 154 -3.41 12.97 18.11
N ALA A 155 -3.31 13.65 19.26
CA ALA A 155 -2.28 14.65 19.50
C ALA A 155 -0.87 14.04 19.49
N GLU A 156 -0.68 12.90 20.13
CA GLU A 156 0.60 12.18 20.12
C GLU A 156 0.93 11.63 18.74
N PHE A 157 -0.01 10.93 18.08
CA PHE A 157 0.20 10.34 16.76
C PHE A 157 0.59 11.38 15.70
N THR A 158 0.07 12.61 15.80
CA THR A 158 0.41 13.72 14.89
C THR A 158 1.48 14.67 15.46
N SER A 159 2.17 14.27 16.51
CA SER A 159 3.30 15.02 17.05
C SER A 159 4.56 14.79 16.21
N ASN A 160 5.49 15.75 16.22
CA ASN A 160 6.79 15.57 15.57
C ASN A 160 7.60 14.43 16.20
N LYS A 161 7.33 14.13 17.48
CA LYS A 161 7.97 13.03 18.22
C LYS A 161 7.52 11.65 17.68
N ALA A 162 6.29 11.55 17.17
CA ALA A 162 5.76 10.31 16.61
C ALA A 162 6.01 10.22 15.10
N PHE A 163 5.41 11.09 14.29
CA PHE A 163 5.41 10.98 12.83
C PHE A 163 6.32 12.00 12.11
N GLY A 164 7.18 12.72 12.87
CA GLY A 164 8.22 13.57 12.32
C GLY A 164 9.35 12.78 11.65
N GLU A 165 10.29 13.46 11.01
CA GLU A 165 11.44 12.84 10.34
C GLU A 165 12.30 12.00 11.30
N GLU A 166 12.52 12.51 12.50
CA GLU A 166 13.23 11.81 13.59
C GLU A 166 12.24 11.21 14.61
N GLY A 167 11.01 10.95 14.21
CA GLY A 167 9.98 10.41 15.08
C GLY A 167 10.12 8.90 15.26
N TYR A 168 9.66 8.40 16.42
CA TYR A 168 9.79 6.96 16.74
C TYR A 168 9.04 6.03 15.74
N LEU A 169 8.09 6.54 14.92
CA LEU A 169 7.47 5.75 13.87
C LEU A 169 8.41 5.58 12.66
N THR A 170 9.31 6.53 12.42
CA THR A 170 10.36 6.40 11.39
C THR A 170 11.34 5.27 11.75
N GLU A 171 11.70 5.15 13.03
CA GLU A 171 12.51 4.03 13.52
C GLU A 171 11.83 2.66 13.33
N LYS A 172 10.48 2.66 13.19
CA LYS A 172 9.68 1.45 12.88
C LYS A 172 9.47 1.24 11.36
N GLY A 173 10.15 2.01 10.52
CA GLY A 173 10.10 1.89 9.07
C GLY A 173 8.97 2.68 8.40
N MET A 174 8.33 3.62 9.12
CA MET A 174 7.42 4.56 8.48
C MET A 174 8.21 5.64 7.75
N ILE A 175 7.90 5.87 6.49
CA ILE A 175 8.42 7.03 5.75
C ILE A 175 7.55 8.24 6.07
N PRO A 176 8.10 9.31 6.69
CA PRO A 176 7.33 10.48 7.06
C PRO A 176 6.88 11.26 5.81
N LEU A 177 5.71 11.88 5.92
CA LEU A 177 5.26 12.86 4.94
C LEU A 177 6.20 14.07 4.94
N ASN A 178 6.24 14.82 3.84
CA ASN A 178 6.96 16.09 3.81
C ASN A 178 6.36 17.11 4.81
N ASP A 179 7.11 18.14 5.15
CA ASP A 179 6.76 19.13 6.15
C ASP A 179 5.40 19.82 5.93
N GLU A 180 5.08 20.14 4.68
CA GLU A 180 3.83 20.83 4.34
C GLU A 180 2.63 19.92 4.60
N LEU A 181 2.71 18.67 4.17
CA LEU A 181 1.66 17.68 4.41
C LEU A 181 1.52 17.35 5.89
N ARG A 182 2.64 17.21 6.64
CA ARG A 182 2.58 16.99 8.09
C ARG A 182 1.87 18.14 8.81
N LYS A 183 2.17 19.40 8.46
CA LYS A 183 1.50 20.57 9.02
C LYS A 183 0.00 20.61 8.68
N SER A 184 -0.35 20.27 7.43
CA SER A 184 -1.74 20.17 6.99
C SER A 184 -2.50 19.09 7.76
N VAL A 185 -1.96 17.87 7.84
CA VAL A 185 -2.56 16.74 8.59
C VAL A 185 -2.76 17.12 10.06
N LYS A 186 -1.75 17.70 10.71
CA LYS A 186 -1.84 18.14 12.10
C LYS A 186 -2.95 19.20 12.31
N THR A 187 -3.10 20.12 11.37
CA THR A 187 -4.15 21.15 11.40
C THR A 187 -5.53 20.53 11.22
N ASP A 188 -5.70 19.64 10.25
CA ASP A 188 -6.95 18.96 9.94
C ASP A 188 -7.40 18.04 11.09
N VAL A 189 -6.46 17.33 11.72
CA VAL A 189 -6.72 16.49 12.90
C VAL A 189 -7.14 17.36 14.09
N LYS A 190 -6.43 18.45 14.35
CA LYS A 190 -6.79 19.38 15.45
C LYS A 190 -8.17 20.02 15.25
N ALA A 191 -8.54 20.29 14.00
CA ALA A 191 -9.85 20.83 13.64
C ALA A 191 -10.94 19.73 13.54
N LEU A 192 -10.60 18.46 13.72
CA LEU A 192 -11.48 17.30 13.53
C LEU A 192 -12.22 17.35 12.19
N LYS A 193 -11.50 17.72 11.14
CA LYS A 193 -12.03 17.82 9.79
C LYS A 193 -12.46 16.47 9.27
N ASN A 194 -13.65 16.41 8.67
CA ASN A 194 -14.11 15.16 8.07
C ASN A 194 -13.29 14.84 6.82
N VAL A 195 -12.98 13.55 6.64
CA VAL A 195 -12.39 13.04 5.40
C VAL A 195 -13.45 13.09 4.30
N SER A 196 -13.14 13.69 3.17
CA SER A 196 -13.89 13.53 1.91
C SER A 196 -13.19 12.42 1.11
N LEU A 197 -13.88 11.30 0.94
CA LEU A 197 -13.43 10.18 0.13
C LEU A 197 -13.84 10.35 -1.32
#